data_35819808e1f564552759cf9c63f9dec9
#
_entry.id   35819808e1f564552759cf9c63f9dec9
#
_cell.length_a   1.000
_cell.length_b   1.000
_cell.length_c   1.000
_cell.angle_alpha   90.00
_cell.angle_beta   90.00
_cell.angle_gamma   90.00
#
_symmetry.space_group_name_H-M   'P 1'
#
loop_
_entity.id
_entity.type
_entity.pdbx_description
1 polymer ?
#
loop_
_entity_poly.entity_id
_entity_poly.type
_entity_poly.pdbx_seq_one_letter_code
_entity_poly.pdbx_strand_id
1 'polypeptide(L)'
;PFKNSGEDRRPTLTWPRQIPIEGEPEDVTEIVQNYADWLSQSDLPKLFINAEPGAILIGPQREFCRSWPNQKEVTVAGNHFLQEDSPDEIGQAISAWLREI
;
A
#
# COMPACT_ATOMS: atom_id res chain seq x y z
N PRO A 1 10.68 18.36 9.90
CA PRO A 1 9.54 19.04 10.51
C PRO A 1 9.50 20.50 10.10
N PHE A 2 8.31 21.01 9.82
CA PHE A 2 8.09 22.37 9.39
C PHE A 2 8.27 23.33 10.58
N LYS A 3 9.17 24.31 10.42
CA LYS A 3 9.51 25.26 11.49
C LYS A 3 8.44 26.33 11.68
N ASN A 4 7.82 26.77 10.59
CA ASN A 4 6.81 27.80 10.61
C ASN A 4 5.41 27.23 10.81
N SER A 5 4.53 27.98 11.45
CA SER A 5 3.11 27.65 11.56
C SER A 5 2.33 28.05 10.30
N GLY A 6 1.06 27.68 10.22
CA GLY A 6 0.19 28.05 9.12
C GLY A 6 0.44 27.19 7.86
N GLU A 7 0.59 27.84 6.70
CA GLU A 7 0.67 27.19 5.39
C GLU A 7 1.77 26.13 5.25
N ASP A 8 2.91 26.36 5.89
CA ASP A 8 4.01 25.37 5.86
C ASP A 8 3.62 24.03 6.49
N ARG A 9 2.65 24.05 7.41
CA ARG A 9 2.15 22.85 8.12
C ARG A 9 0.88 22.26 7.51
N ARG A 10 0.31 22.87 6.47
CA ARG A 10 -0.91 22.39 5.82
C ARG A 10 -0.81 20.91 5.40
N PRO A 11 0.27 20.42 4.78
CA PRO A 11 0.36 19.00 4.40
C PRO A 11 0.23 18.05 5.59
N THR A 12 0.81 18.41 6.73
CA THR A 12 0.74 17.61 7.96
C THR A 12 -0.69 17.50 8.50
N LEU A 13 -1.50 18.53 8.30
CA LEU A 13 -2.91 18.55 8.72
C LEU A 13 -3.81 17.87 7.68
N THR A 14 -3.60 18.18 6.40
CA THR A 14 -4.49 17.77 5.31
C THR A 14 -4.32 16.29 4.96
N TRP A 15 -3.10 15.79 4.92
CA TRP A 15 -2.81 14.41 4.54
C TRP A 15 -3.60 13.37 5.37
N PRO A 16 -3.57 13.40 6.72
CA PRO A 16 -4.32 12.44 7.50
C PRO A 16 -5.84 12.51 7.30
N ARG A 17 -6.35 13.70 6.97
CA ARG A 17 -7.78 13.91 6.71
C ARG A 17 -8.27 13.32 5.39
N GLN A 18 -7.34 12.98 4.49
CA GLN A 18 -7.64 12.33 3.22
C GLN A 18 -7.58 10.80 3.30
N ILE A 19 -7.22 10.24 4.45
CA ILE A 19 -7.27 8.79 4.66
C ILE A 19 -8.74 8.39 4.82
N PRO A 20 -9.29 7.52 3.95
CA PRO A 20 -10.70 7.16 4.00
C PRO A 20 -11.01 6.28 5.21
N ILE A 21 -11.78 6.83 6.15
CA ILE A 21 -12.23 6.14 7.36
C ILE A 21 -13.75 6.27 7.41
N GLU A 22 -14.44 5.13 7.58
CA GLU A 22 -15.91 5.09 7.67
C GLU A 22 -16.63 5.78 6.50
N GLY A 23 -16.02 5.75 5.31
CA GLY A 23 -16.59 6.35 4.10
C GLY A 23 -16.30 7.86 3.91
N GLU A 24 -15.47 8.46 4.74
CA GLU A 24 -15.10 9.87 4.65
C GLU A 24 -13.58 10.07 4.46
N PRO A 25 -13.12 10.97 3.58
CA PRO A 25 -13.90 11.75 2.61
C PRO A 25 -14.53 10.86 1.52
N GLU A 26 -15.74 11.21 1.10
CA GLU A 26 -16.53 10.41 0.16
C GLU A 26 -15.84 10.22 -1.20
N ASP A 27 -15.28 11.29 -1.77
CA ASP A 27 -14.56 11.27 -3.03
C ASP A 27 -13.33 10.34 -2.99
N VAL A 28 -12.56 10.38 -1.92
CA VAL A 28 -11.40 9.48 -1.73
C VAL A 28 -11.85 8.03 -1.53
N THR A 29 -12.92 7.82 -0.76
CA THR A 29 -13.52 6.50 -0.56
C THR A 29 -13.96 5.89 -1.88
N GLU A 30 -14.63 6.66 -2.74
CA GLU A 30 -15.06 6.21 -4.07
C GLU A 30 -13.87 5.83 -4.96
N ILE A 31 -12.81 6.65 -4.99
CA ILE A 31 -11.59 6.36 -5.76
C ILE A 31 -10.95 5.05 -5.29
N VAL A 32 -10.79 4.89 -3.97
CA VAL A 32 -10.19 3.68 -3.38
C VAL A 32 -11.03 2.44 -3.70
N GLN A 33 -12.36 2.53 -3.59
CA GLN A 33 -13.25 1.42 -3.90
C GLN A 33 -13.15 1.03 -5.39
N ASN A 34 -13.18 2.01 -6.28
CA ASN A 34 -13.12 1.79 -7.72
C ASN A 34 -11.83 1.06 -8.14
N TYR A 35 -10.66 1.49 -7.69
CA TYR A 35 -9.44 0.79 -8.06
C TYR A 35 -9.30 -0.58 -7.35
N ALA A 36 -9.83 -0.73 -6.13
CA ALA A 36 -9.82 -2.00 -5.43
C ALA A 36 -10.68 -3.04 -6.17
N ASP A 37 -11.88 -2.65 -6.61
CA ASP A 37 -12.77 -3.50 -7.40
C ASP A 37 -12.12 -3.87 -8.73
N TRP A 38 -11.51 -2.91 -9.42
CA TRP A 38 -10.81 -3.16 -10.67
C TRP A 38 -9.64 -4.12 -10.51
N LEU A 39 -8.79 -3.92 -9.48
CA LEU A 39 -7.64 -4.78 -9.21
C LEU A 39 -8.05 -6.20 -8.82
N SER A 40 -9.17 -6.34 -8.10
CA SER A 40 -9.68 -7.65 -7.68
C SER A 40 -10.16 -8.52 -8.84
N GLN A 41 -10.45 -7.91 -10.00
CA GLN A 41 -10.93 -8.61 -11.20
C GLN A 41 -9.91 -8.63 -12.35
N SER A 42 -8.83 -7.85 -12.24
CA SER A 42 -7.83 -7.69 -13.30
C SER A 42 -6.83 -8.85 -13.33
N ASP A 43 -6.59 -9.40 -14.51
CA ASP A 43 -5.56 -10.40 -14.76
C ASP A 43 -4.16 -9.83 -15.01
N LEU A 44 -3.99 -8.52 -14.88
CA LEU A 44 -2.65 -7.92 -14.96
C LEU A 44 -1.71 -8.55 -13.92
N PRO A 45 -0.45 -8.81 -14.29
CA PRO A 45 0.53 -9.27 -13.33
C PRO A 45 0.69 -8.32 -12.15
N LYS A 46 0.67 -8.84 -10.94
CA LYS A 46 0.81 -8.08 -9.71
C LYS A 46 1.93 -8.65 -8.85
N LEU A 47 2.63 -7.78 -8.16
CA LEU A 47 3.58 -8.16 -7.11
C LEU A 47 3.08 -7.61 -5.78
N PHE A 48 2.80 -8.50 -4.85
CA PHE A 48 2.48 -8.13 -3.47
C PHE A 48 3.69 -8.33 -2.58
N ILE A 49 4.23 -7.25 -2.02
CA ILE A 49 5.31 -7.31 -1.04
C ILE A 49 4.70 -7.21 0.34
N ASN A 50 4.63 -8.35 1.00
CA ASN A 50 4.07 -8.48 2.34
C ASN A 50 5.15 -8.20 3.39
N ALA A 51 4.80 -7.48 4.45
CA ALA A 51 5.68 -7.25 5.59
C ALA A 51 5.39 -8.23 6.73
N GLU A 52 6.44 -8.77 7.33
CA GLU A 52 6.34 -9.62 8.52
C GLU A 52 7.19 -9.02 9.65
N PRO A 53 6.61 -8.65 10.81
CA PRO A 53 5.23 -8.88 11.23
C PRO A 53 4.20 -7.96 10.55
N GLY A 54 4.63 -6.85 9.93
CA GLY A 54 3.72 -5.85 9.39
C GLY A 54 3.09 -4.96 10.47
N ALA A 55 2.32 -3.96 10.04
CA ALA A 55 1.66 -3.06 10.98
C ALA A 55 0.24 -2.67 10.54
N ILE A 56 0.07 -2.08 9.36
CA ILE A 56 -1.23 -1.56 8.89
C ILE A 56 -1.90 -2.54 7.93
N LEU A 57 -1.17 -3.02 6.92
CA LEU A 57 -1.66 -4.00 5.96
C LEU A 57 -1.54 -5.42 6.54
N ILE A 58 -2.36 -5.72 7.52
CA ILE A 58 -2.42 -7.00 8.25
C ILE A 58 -3.87 -7.49 8.32
N GLY A 59 -4.08 -8.73 8.80
CA GLY A 59 -5.41 -9.27 9.00
C GLY A 59 -6.28 -9.22 7.74
N PRO A 60 -7.53 -8.74 7.84
CA PRO A 60 -8.48 -8.72 6.72
C PRO A 60 -7.99 -7.94 5.50
N GLN A 61 -7.26 -6.84 5.69
CA GLN A 61 -6.71 -6.05 4.59
C GLN A 61 -5.65 -6.83 3.81
N ARG A 62 -4.79 -7.56 4.51
CA ARG A 62 -3.79 -8.45 3.89
C ARG A 62 -4.47 -9.57 3.10
N GLU A 63 -5.47 -10.22 3.66
CA GLU A 63 -6.21 -11.29 2.97
C GLU A 63 -6.96 -10.77 1.75
N PHE A 64 -7.50 -9.56 1.80
CA PHE A 64 -8.11 -8.93 0.63
C PHE A 64 -7.09 -8.73 -0.51
N CYS A 65 -5.90 -8.21 -0.21
CA CYS A 65 -4.84 -8.09 -1.21
C CYS A 65 -4.41 -9.46 -1.76
N ARG A 66 -4.33 -10.48 -0.91
CA ARG A 66 -3.99 -11.85 -1.31
C ARG A 66 -5.01 -12.50 -2.24
N SER A 67 -6.26 -12.06 -2.19
CA SER A 67 -7.34 -12.60 -3.02
C SER A 67 -7.26 -12.14 -4.48
N TRP A 68 -6.43 -11.16 -4.82
CA TRP A 68 -6.35 -10.62 -6.17
C TRP A 68 -5.70 -11.61 -7.14
N PRO A 69 -6.24 -11.74 -8.37
CA PRO A 69 -5.74 -12.72 -9.33
C PRO A 69 -4.38 -12.32 -9.92
N ASN A 70 -3.66 -13.30 -10.47
CA ASN A 70 -2.39 -13.15 -11.16
C ASN A 70 -1.35 -12.39 -10.33
N GLN A 71 -1.20 -12.79 -9.08
CA GLN A 71 -0.36 -12.14 -8.10
C GLN A 71 0.75 -13.06 -7.61
N LYS A 72 1.97 -12.52 -7.56
CA LYS A 72 3.09 -13.11 -6.84
C LYS A 72 3.24 -12.41 -5.50
N GLU A 73 3.33 -13.17 -4.41
CA GLU A 73 3.61 -12.63 -3.08
C GLU A 73 5.06 -12.90 -2.69
N VAL A 74 5.73 -11.90 -2.14
CA VAL A 74 7.04 -12.01 -1.51
C VAL A 74 6.95 -11.39 -0.13
N THR A 75 7.41 -12.11 0.89
CA THR A 75 7.43 -11.61 2.28
C THR A 75 8.82 -11.12 2.64
N VAL A 76 8.89 -9.92 3.21
CA VAL A 76 10.11 -9.31 3.73
C VAL A 76 9.94 -8.92 5.19
N ALA A 77 11.04 -8.80 5.92
CA ALA A 77 11.00 -8.33 7.30
C ALA A 77 10.68 -6.84 7.34
N GLY A 78 9.78 -6.43 8.21
CA GLY A 78 9.45 -5.02 8.39
C GLY A 78 8.07 -4.77 8.98
N ASN A 79 7.80 -3.50 9.24
CA ASN A 79 6.52 -3.02 9.75
C ASN A 79 5.78 -2.20 8.69
N HIS A 80 5.52 -0.91 8.96
CA HIS A 80 4.80 -0.05 8.02
C HIS A 80 5.69 0.49 6.90
N PHE A 81 6.88 0.95 7.25
CA PHE A 81 7.86 1.49 6.30
C PHE A 81 8.88 0.41 5.90
N LEU A 82 8.37 -0.71 5.38
CA LEU A 82 9.20 -1.88 5.04
C LEU A 82 10.29 -1.57 4.00
N GLN A 83 10.11 -0.54 3.18
CA GLN A 83 11.13 -0.06 2.25
C GLN A 83 12.38 0.51 2.95
N GLU A 84 12.27 0.89 4.21
CA GLU A 84 13.41 1.30 5.04
C GLU A 84 14.03 0.11 5.77
N ASP A 85 13.21 -0.90 6.11
CA ASP A 85 13.65 -2.09 6.85
C ASP A 85 14.33 -3.13 5.93
N SER A 86 13.81 -3.33 4.71
CA SER A 86 14.23 -4.38 3.78
C SER A 86 14.38 -3.88 2.33
N PRO A 87 15.17 -2.81 2.06
CA PRO A 87 15.26 -2.21 0.73
C PRO A 87 15.88 -3.16 -0.31
N ASP A 88 16.89 -3.94 0.07
CA ASP A 88 17.58 -4.84 -0.85
C ASP A 88 16.69 -6.01 -1.26
N GLU A 89 15.99 -6.62 -0.33
CA GLU A 89 15.06 -7.72 -0.56
C GLU A 89 13.90 -7.27 -1.46
N ILE A 90 13.37 -6.07 -1.23
CA ILE A 90 12.33 -5.47 -2.08
C ILE A 90 12.86 -5.25 -3.50
N GLY A 91 14.04 -4.67 -3.65
CA GLY A 91 14.68 -4.46 -4.94
C GLY A 91 14.92 -5.75 -5.72
N GLN A 92 15.37 -6.80 -5.03
CA GLN A 92 15.56 -8.12 -5.62
C GLN A 92 14.23 -8.75 -6.05
N ALA A 93 13.19 -8.65 -5.22
CA ALA A 93 11.86 -9.17 -5.53
C ALA A 93 11.27 -8.50 -6.78
N ILE A 94 11.35 -7.18 -6.88
CA ILE A 94 10.89 -6.41 -8.04
C ILE A 94 11.68 -6.81 -9.29
N SER A 95 13.00 -6.88 -9.19
CA SER A 95 13.87 -7.24 -10.32
C SER A 95 13.60 -8.67 -10.82
N ALA A 96 13.37 -9.61 -9.91
CA ALA A 96 13.02 -10.99 -10.28
C ALA A 96 11.65 -11.06 -10.96
N TRP A 97 10.65 -10.40 -10.38
CA TRP A 97 9.30 -10.37 -10.91
C TRP A 97 9.23 -9.74 -12.31
N LEU A 98 9.96 -8.63 -12.56
CA LEU A 98 10.01 -7.99 -13.87
C LEU A 98 10.59 -8.88 -14.97
N ARG A 99 11.43 -9.86 -14.61
CA ARG A 99 11.97 -10.84 -15.57
C ARG A 99 11.01 -11.98 -15.88
N GLU A 100 10.02 -12.19 -15.04
CA GLU A 100 9.02 -13.26 -15.20
C GLU A 100 7.81 -12.82 -16.03
N ILE A 101 7.56 -11.52 -16.08
CA ILE A 101 6.42 -10.96 -16.84
C ILE A 101 6.85 -10.47 -18.27
#